data_0f37ff7824028318f78c3969490c962c
#
_entry.id   0f37ff7824028318f78c3969490c962c
#
_cell.length_a   1.000
_cell.length_b   1.000
_cell.length_c   1.000
_cell.angle_alpha   90.00
_cell.angle_beta   90.00
_cell.angle_gamma   90.00
#
_symmetry.space_group_name_H-M   'P 1'
#
loop_
_entity.id
_entity.type
_entity.pdbx_description
1 polymer ?
#
loop_
_entity_poly.entity_id
_entity_poly.type
_entity_poly.pdbx_seq_one_letter_code
_entity_poly.pdbx_strand_id
1 'polypeptide(L)' 'MLKLPPGQEPAAGDHRTSVVERGSFASARCSCGWTGPARRARDRARRDARAHTQD' A
#
# COMPACT_ATOMS: atom_id res chain seq x y z
N MET A 1 -25.99 13.76 3.66
CA MET A 1 -25.06 12.97 2.91
C MET A 1 -23.64 13.25 3.33
N LEU A 2 -22.94 12.22 3.75
CA LEU A 2 -21.60 12.40 4.28
C LEU A 2 -20.58 12.35 3.15
N LYS A 3 -19.75 13.37 3.12
CA LYS A 3 -18.70 13.46 2.14
C LYS A 3 -17.40 12.98 2.77
N LEU A 4 -16.73 12.07 2.11
CA LEU A 4 -15.44 11.60 2.61
C LEU A 4 -14.42 12.72 2.51
N PRO A 5 -13.52 12.83 3.50
CA PRO A 5 -12.47 13.83 3.41
C PRO A 5 -11.50 13.51 2.27
N PRO A 6 -10.88 14.56 1.71
CA PRO A 6 -9.87 14.34 0.69
C PRO A 6 -8.76 13.48 1.27
N GLY A 7 -8.32 12.51 0.56
CA GLY A 7 -7.33 11.60 1.05
C GLY A 7 -7.90 10.27 1.47
N GLN A 8 -9.18 10.22 1.73
CA GLN A 8 -9.87 8.97 2.02
C GLN A 8 -10.84 8.59 0.93
N GLU A 9 -11.03 9.45 -0.04
CA GLU A 9 -11.90 9.15 -1.16
C GLU A 9 -11.25 8.07 -2.02
N PRO A 10 -11.98 7.00 -2.30
CA PRO A 10 -11.47 5.99 -3.24
C PRO A 10 -11.51 6.55 -4.64
N ALA A 11 -10.40 7.07 -5.09
CA ALA A 11 -10.32 7.55 -6.46
C ALA A 11 -9.98 6.37 -7.37
N ALA A 12 -10.74 6.23 -8.43
CA ALA A 12 -10.50 5.16 -9.38
C ALA A 12 -9.08 5.31 -9.96
N GLY A 13 -8.30 4.25 -9.87
CA GLY A 13 -6.95 4.27 -10.37
C GLY A 13 -5.93 4.81 -9.40
N ASP A 14 -6.38 5.29 -8.23
CA ASP A 14 -5.46 5.81 -7.23
C ASP A 14 -5.14 4.73 -6.22
N HIS A 15 -3.88 4.37 -6.14
CA HIS A 15 -3.42 3.38 -5.18
C HIS A 15 -2.56 4.06 -4.13
N ARG A 16 -2.98 3.96 -2.90
CA ARG A 16 -2.20 4.46 -1.78
C ARG A 16 -1.54 3.30 -1.09
N THR A 17 -0.24 3.24 -1.21
CA THR A 17 0.52 2.16 -0.63
C THR A 17 1.16 2.60 0.67
N SER A 18 1.30 1.64 1.56
CA SER A 18 2.02 1.83 2.81
C SER A 18 2.77 0.56 3.12
N VAL A 19 3.75 0.67 3.99
CA VAL A 19 4.53 -0.48 4.42
C VAL A 19 4.22 -0.74 5.88
N VAL A 20 3.82 -1.96 6.17
CA VAL A 20 3.48 -2.39 7.53
C VAL A 20 4.58 -3.32 8.01
N GLU A 21 5.07 -3.05 9.20
CA GLU A 21 6.11 -3.88 9.80
C GLU A 21 5.51 -4.78 10.87
N ARG A 22 5.90 -6.03 10.84
CA ARG A 22 5.51 -7.00 11.85
C ARG A 22 6.72 -7.83 12.21
N GLY A 23 7.21 -7.66 13.43
CA GLY A 23 8.42 -8.35 13.86
C GLY A 23 9.56 -8.00 12.93
N SER A 24 10.15 -9.00 12.31
CA SER A 24 11.28 -8.81 11.40
C SER A 24 10.87 -8.64 9.95
N PHE A 25 9.57 -8.57 9.68
CA PHE A 25 9.07 -8.53 8.32
C PHE A 25 8.33 -7.23 8.03
N ALA A 26 8.39 -6.83 6.78
CA ALA A 26 7.65 -5.70 6.29
C ALA A 26 6.88 -6.13 5.04
N SER A 27 5.67 -5.64 4.89
CA SER A 27 4.89 -5.93 3.70
C SER A 27 4.19 -4.67 3.22
N ALA A 28 4.06 -4.57 1.92
CA ALA A 28 3.39 -3.44 1.30
C ALA A 28 1.89 -3.72 1.28
N ARG A 29 1.11 -2.67 1.49
CA ARG A 29 -0.34 -2.74 1.41
C ARG A 29 -0.84 -1.60 0.54
N CYS A 30 -1.93 -1.85 -0.12
CA CYS A 30 -2.53 -0.84 -0.98
C CYS A 30 -3.99 -0.63 -0.60
N SER A 31 -4.48 0.57 -0.81
CA SER A 31 -5.86 0.90 -0.51
C SER A 31 -6.86 0.11 -1.34
N CYS A 32 -6.40 -0.48 -2.44
CA CYS A 32 -7.26 -1.32 -3.28
C CYS A 32 -7.48 -2.71 -2.69
N GLY A 33 -6.85 -3.02 -1.58
CA GLY A 33 -6.97 -4.33 -0.94
C GLY A 33 -5.80 -5.25 -1.21
N TRP A 34 -4.85 -4.82 -2.02
CA TRP A 34 -3.68 -5.62 -2.34
C TRP A 34 -2.71 -5.63 -1.16
N THR A 35 -2.10 -6.78 -0.93
CA THR A 35 -1.05 -6.92 0.08
C THR A 35 0.10 -7.67 -0.56
N GLY A 36 1.28 -7.11 -0.46
CA GLY A 36 2.48 -7.74 -1.01
C GLY A 36 3.03 -8.82 -0.10
N PRO A 37 4.04 -9.54 -0.56
CA PRO A 37 4.67 -10.57 0.25
C PRO A 37 5.44 -9.97 1.41
N ALA A 38 5.60 -10.76 2.47
CA ALA A 38 6.40 -10.32 3.61
C ALA A 38 7.88 -10.31 3.22
N ARG A 39 8.52 -9.18 3.48
CA ARG A 39 9.93 -9.01 3.17
C ARG A 39 10.68 -8.68 4.45
N ARG A 40 11.92 -9.14 4.55
CA ARG A 40 12.74 -8.78 5.70
C ARG A 40 13.27 -7.37 5.58
N ALA A 41 13.45 -6.88 4.36
CA ALA A 41 13.97 -5.55 4.12
C ALA A 41 12.82 -4.62 3.75
N ARG A 42 12.73 -3.47 4.42
CA ARG A 42 11.71 -2.47 4.09
C ARG A 42 11.85 -1.96 2.66
N ASP A 43 13.07 -1.87 2.18
CA ASP A 43 13.30 -1.40 0.83
C ASP A 43 12.62 -2.30 -0.19
N ARG A 44 12.63 -3.60 0.05
CA ARG A 44 11.98 -4.53 -0.85
C ARG A 44 10.47 -4.39 -0.80
N ALA A 45 9.93 -4.16 0.39
CA ALA A 45 8.50 -3.92 0.50
C ALA A 45 8.10 -2.65 -0.23
N ARG A 46 8.93 -1.63 -0.17
CA ARG A 46 8.67 -0.39 -0.91
C ARG A 46 8.70 -0.63 -2.41
N ARG A 47 9.60 -1.46 -2.88
CA ARG A 47 9.66 -1.81 -4.29
C ARG A 47 8.41 -2.53 -4.73
N ASP A 48 7.92 -3.44 -3.89
CA ASP A 48 6.67 -4.14 -4.18
C ASP A 48 5.52 -3.15 -4.30
N ALA A 49 5.46 -2.20 -3.38
CA ALA A 49 4.43 -1.18 -3.42
C ALA A 49 4.51 -0.34 -4.69
N ARG A 50 5.72 0.04 -5.06
CA ARG A 50 5.94 0.84 -6.25
C ARG A 50 5.56 0.09 -7.52
N ALA A 51 5.95 -1.17 -7.59
CA ALA A 51 5.63 -2.00 -8.74
C ALA A 51 4.11 -2.15 -8.88
N HIS A 52 3.43 -2.27 -7.74
CA HIS A 52 1.99 -2.41 -7.77
C HIS A 52 1.30 -1.15 -8.30
N THR A 53 1.78 0.02 -7.90
CA THR A 53 1.14 1.27 -8.29
C THR A 53 1.51 1.71 -9.69
N GLN A 54 2.55 1.14 -10.27
CA GLN A 54 2.97 1.50 -11.63
C GLN A 54 2.23 0.75 -12.71
N ASP A 55 1.41 -0.18 -12.34
CA ASP A 55 0.61 -0.94 -13.34
C ASP A 55 -0.65 -0.20 -13.77
#